data_439231c3efd2b25e28c5ed0236c1d77f
#
_entry.id   439231c3efd2b25e28c5ed0236c1d77f
#
_cell.length_a   1.000
_cell.length_b   1.000
_cell.length_c   1.000
_cell.angle_alpha   90.00
_cell.angle_beta   90.00
_cell.angle_gamma   90.00
#
_symmetry.space_group_name_H-M   'P 1'
#
loop_
_entity.id
_entity.type
_entity.pdbx_description
1 polymer ?
#
loop_
_entity_poly.entity_id
_entity_poly.type
_entity_poly.pdbx_seq_one_letter_code
_entity_poly.pdbx_strand_id
1 'polypeptide(L)'
;MNANDLWRMLGWEFSLMVATVRLINSGLLDELPSLKIHVSHFGGGIARYLPRIRGLQDREKSGTAQIPRHSRMPREPFDHYLQHRLFYDCAGWSGPDYAAERGAEWVRVGLAELPSSQVLFATDYPQAVRQDEEVIAYVKAVCGLGSGARKILDDANAQKLIPNLKERLARVQLHAGNGVLQLAGEQGAAISTPVDESQ
;
A
#
# COMPACT_ATOMS: atom_id res chain seq x y z
N MET A 1 -6.46 -3.64 26.57
CA MET A 1 -5.36 -4.51 27.01
C MET A 1 -4.41 -4.76 25.86
N ASN A 2 -3.25 -4.15 25.87
CA ASN A 2 -2.28 -4.25 24.77
C ASN A 2 -1.03 -5.02 25.24
N ALA A 3 -1.25 -6.13 25.93
CA ALA A 3 -0.17 -6.99 26.39
C ALA A 3 0.65 -7.47 25.18
N ASN A 4 1.97 -7.30 25.24
CA ASN A 4 2.91 -7.66 24.19
C ASN A 4 2.75 -6.92 22.85
N ASP A 5 2.04 -5.78 22.83
CA ASP A 5 1.82 -4.96 21.65
C ASP A 5 1.24 -5.72 20.43
N LEU A 6 0.44 -6.73 20.69
CA LEU A 6 -0.12 -7.62 19.65
C LEU A 6 -0.98 -6.89 18.64
N TRP A 7 -1.58 -5.77 19.06
CA TRP A 7 -2.37 -4.95 18.16
C TRP A 7 -1.51 -4.35 17.04
N ARG A 8 -0.37 -3.77 17.38
CA ARG A 8 0.55 -3.21 16.39
C ARG A 8 1.27 -4.31 15.60
N MET A 9 1.65 -5.40 16.28
CA MET A 9 2.38 -6.49 15.63
C MET A 9 1.54 -7.27 14.61
N LEU A 10 0.25 -7.44 14.86
CA LEU A 10 -0.63 -8.32 14.08
C LEU A 10 -2.01 -7.73 13.81
N GLY A 11 -2.58 -7.02 14.78
CA GLY A 11 -3.99 -6.62 14.73
C GLY A 11 -4.30 -5.67 13.57
N TRP A 12 -3.42 -4.73 13.28
CA TRP A 12 -3.59 -3.80 12.16
C TRP A 12 -3.54 -4.54 10.83
N GLU A 13 -2.57 -5.43 10.65
CA GLU A 13 -2.42 -6.22 9.43
C GLU A 13 -3.64 -7.12 9.21
N PHE A 14 -4.10 -7.77 10.27
CA PHE A 14 -5.33 -8.57 10.22
C PHE A 14 -6.56 -7.75 9.85
N SER A 15 -6.68 -6.54 10.40
CA SER A 15 -7.79 -5.64 10.10
C SER A 15 -7.78 -5.17 8.65
N LEU A 16 -6.60 -4.84 8.09
CA LEU A 16 -6.42 -4.49 6.68
C LEU A 16 -6.82 -5.65 5.76
N MET A 17 -6.36 -6.86 6.06
CA MET A 17 -6.71 -8.04 5.29
C MET A 17 -8.21 -8.30 5.30
N VAL A 18 -8.85 -8.27 6.47
CA VAL A 18 -10.30 -8.47 6.61
C VAL A 18 -11.07 -7.39 5.86
N ALA A 19 -10.65 -6.12 5.95
CA ALA A 19 -11.27 -5.01 5.23
C ALA A 19 -11.15 -5.20 3.71
N THR A 20 -10.00 -5.61 3.22
CA THR A 20 -9.76 -5.88 1.79
C THR A 20 -10.67 -6.99 1.26
N VAL A 21 -10.77 -8.12 1.99
CA VAL A 21 -11.68 -9.21 1.61
C VAL A 21 -13.14 -8.77 1.64
N ARG A 22 -13.55 -8.02 2.67
CA ARG A 22 -14.91 -7.47 2.76
C ARG A 22 -15.23 -6.55 1.59
N LEU A 23 -14.29 -5.66 1.24
CA LEU A 23 -14.44 -4.73 0.13
C LEU A 23 -14.69 -5.46 -1.19
N ILE A 24 -13.89 -6.47 -1.50
CA ILE A 24 -14.07 -7.28 -2.72
C ILE A 24 -15.40 -8.01 -2.65
N ASN A 25 -15.67 -8.69 -1.53
CA ASN A 25 -16.88 -9.50 -1.36
C ASN A 25 -18.17 -8.68 -1.26
N SER A 26 -18.10 -7.36 -1.08
CA SER A 26 -19.30 -6.50 -1.04
C SER A 26 -19.89 -6.23 -2.43
N GLY A 27 -19.16 -6.50 -3.50
CA GLY A 27 -19.55 -6.13 -4.87
C GLY A 27 -19.41 -4.64 -5.19
N LEU A 28 -18.88 -3.82 -4.26
CA LEU A 28 -18.70 -2.37 -4.46
C LEU A 28 -17.83 -2.05 -5.68
N LEU A 29 -16.79 -2.86 -5.90
CA LEU A 29 -15.88 -2.66 -7.03
C LEU A 29 -16.54 -2.95 -8.38
N ASP A 30 -17.63 -3.72 -8.39
CA ASP A 30 -18.45 -3.95 -9.60
C ASP A 30 -19.42 -2.80 -9.86
N GLU A 31 -19.91 -2.16 -8.80
CA GLU A 31 -20.78 -1.00 -8.89
C GLU A 31 -20.02 0.26 -9.30
N LEU A 32 -18.75 0.34 -8.91
CA LEU A 32 -17.87 1.47 -9.19
C LEU A 32 -16.68 1.04 -10.06
N PRO A 33 -16.88 0.81 -11.38
CA PRO A 33 -15.86 0.20 -12.24
C PRO A 33 -14.58 1.02 -12.41
N SER A 34 -14.61 2.33 -12.18
CA SER A 34 -13.44 3.20 -12.24
C SER A 34 -12.70 3.35 -10.90
N LEU A 35 -13.30 2.87 -9.80
CA LEU A 35 -12.71 3.00 -8.47
C LEU A 35 -11.45 2.13 -8.36
N LYS A 36 -10.35 2.75 -7.97
CA LYS A 36 -9.11 2.11 -7.57
C LYS A 36 -8.87 2.39 -6.10
N ILE A 37 -8.38 1.41 -5.37
CA ILE A 37 -8.17 1.52 -3.93
C ILE A 37 -6.73 1.18 -3.62
N HIS A 38 -6.11 1.99 -2.80
CA HIS A 38 -4.80 1.72 -2.22
C HIS A 38 -5.00 1.07 -0.84
N VAL A 39 -4.31 -0.03 -0.63
CA VAL A 39 -4.30 -0.76 0.63
C VAL A 39 -2.85 -0.87 1.10
N SER A 40 -2.58 -0.36 2.28
CA SER A 40 -1.21 -0.36 2.82
C SER A 40 -0.69 -1.76 3.13
N HIS A 41 0.63 -1.85 3.32
CA HIS A 41 1.33 -3.02 3.87
C HIS A 41 1.02 -4.33 3.12
N PHE A 42 1.11 -4.31 1.79
CA PHE A 42 0.73 -5.46 0.95
C PHE A 42 -0.66 -6.03 1.30
N GLY A 43 -1.60 -5.15 1.70
CA GLY A 43 -2.95 -5.56 2.08
C GLY A 43 -3.02 -6.36 3.38
N GLY A 44 -2.14 -6.04 4.33
CA GLY A 44 -2.05 -6.77 5.61
C GLY A 44 -1.50 -8.19 5.46
N GLY A 45 -0.69 -8.43 4.43
CA GLY A 45 -0.16 -9.76 4.16
C GLY A 45 -1.17 -10.73 3.52
N ILE A 46 -2.19 -10.20 2.84
CA ILE A 46 -3.26 -10.98 2.18
C ILE A 46 -2.70 -12.06 1.25
N ALA A 47 -1.55 -11.82 0.63
CA ALA A 47 -0.88 -12.75 -0.27
C ALA A 47 -0.73 -14.16 0.37
N ARG A 48 -0.41 -14.22 1.66
CA ARG A 48 -0.24 -15.48 2.38
C ARG A 48 -1.52 -16.29 2.51
N TYR A 49 -2.67 -15.63 2.49
CA TYR A 49 -3.98 -16.25 2.67
C TYR A 49 -4.74 -16.50 1.36
N LEU A 50 -4.18 -16.09 0.22
CA LEU A 50 -4.85 -16.25 -1.08
C LEU A 50 -5.26 -17.70 -1.39
N PRO A 51 -4.43 -18.73 -1.16
CA PRO A 51 -4.85 -20.11 -1.42
C PRO A 51 -6.10 -20.50 -0.63
N ARG A 52 -6.20 -20.05 0.63
CA ARG A 52 -7.36 -20.31 1.48
C ARG A 52 -8.61 -19.55 1.01
N ILE A 53 -8.43 -18.27 0.64
CA ILE A 53 -9.53 -17.41 0.16
C ILE A 53 -10.09 -17.98 -1.13
N ARG A 54 -9.24 -18.31 -2.10
CA ARG A 54 -9.58 -18.93 -3.39
C ARG A 54 -10.35 -20.23 -3.15
N GLY A 55 -9.82 -21.14 -2.33
CA GLY A 55 -10.46 -22.41 -2.04
C GLY A 55 -11.84 -22.28 -1.42
N LEU A 56 -12.09 -21.27 -0.57
CA LEU A 56 -13.43 -21.00 -0.04
C LEU A 56 -14.37 -20.48 -1.12
N GLN A 57 -13.90 -19.58 -2.00
CA GLN A 57 -14.73 -19.07 -3.10
C GLN A 57 -15.07 -20.13 -4.14
N ASP A 58 -14.14 -21.03 -4.45
CA ASP A 58 -14.39 -22.14 -5.36
C ASP A 58 -15.44 -23.10 -4.79
N ARG A 59 -15.40 -23.37 -3.49
CA ARG A 59 -16.42 -24.15 -2.80
C ARG A 59 -17.78 -23.47 -2.77
N GLU A 60 -17.83 -22.15 -2.65
CA GLU A 60 -19.07 -21.39 -2.74
C GLU A 60 -19.66 -21.46 -4.15
N LYS A 61 -18.83 -21.24 -5.19
CA LYS A 61 -19.25 -21.35 -6.59
C LYS A 61 -19.77 -22.74 -6.96
N SER A 62 -19.15 -23.79 -6.42
CA SER A 62 -19.58 -25.17 -6.63
C SER A 62 -20.79 -25.59 -5.77
N GLY A 63 -21.28 -24.71 -4.89
CA GLY A 63 -22.39 -25.02 -3.97
C GLY A 63 -22.00 -25.95 -2.82
N THR A 64 -20.71 -26.26 -2.64
CA THR A 64 -20.22 -27.13 -1.56
C THR A 64 -19.94 -26.38 -0.25
N ALA A 65 -20.02 -25.06 -0.27
CA ALA A 65 -20.00 -24.21 0.93
C ALA A 65 -20.96 -23.04 0.75
N GLN A 66 -21.64 -22.65 1.85
CA GLN A 66 -22.43 -21.43 1.90
C GLN A 66 -21.66 -20.38 2.71
N ILE A 67 -21.38 -19.24 2.10
CA ILE A 67 -20.80 -18.09 2.79
C ILE A 67 -21.94 -17.10 3.04
N PRO A 68 -22.30 -16.84 4.31
CA PRO A 68 -23.33 -15.84 4.61
C PRO A 68 -22.92 -14.48 4.03
N ARG A 69 -23.75 -13.91 3.17
CA ARG A 69 -23.51 -12.60 2.55
C ARG A 69 -24.68 -11.67 2.83
N HIS A 70 -24.35 -10.45 3.16
CA HIS A 70 -25.32 -9.35 3.22
C HIS A 70 -25.34 -8.52 1.93
N SER A 71 -24.52 -8.88 0.94
CA SER A 71 -24.31 -8.17 -0.31
C SER A 71 -24.25 -9.12 -1.49
N ARG A 72 -24.23 -8.55 -2.70
CA ARG A 72 -24.12 -9.31 -3.94
C ARG A 72 -22.76 -10.02 -4.03
N MET A 73 -22.76 -11.17 -4.71
CA MET A 73 -21.51 -11.83 -5.08
C MET A 73 -20.69 -10.95 -6.01
N PRO A 74 -19.37 -10.88 -5.85
CA PRO A 74 -18.49 -10.29 -6.85
C PRO A 74 -18.68 -10.98 -8.20
N ARG A 75 -18.68 -10.22 -9.29
CA ARG A 75 -18.86 -10.73 -10.65
C ARG A 75 -17.64 -11.49 -11.14
N GLU A 76 -16.48 -10.92 -10.84
CA GLU A 76 -15.20 -11.46 -11.26
C GLU A 76 -14.57 -12.37 -10.21
N PRO A 77 -13.60 -13.21 -10.57
CA PRO A 77 -12.77 -13.94 -9.62
C PRO A 77 -12.05 -13.00 -8.66
N PHE A 78 -11.79 -13.44 -7.44
CA PHE A 78 -11.11 -12.65 -6.41
C PHE A 78 -9.79 -12.05 -6.90
N ASP A 79 -9.01 -12.84 -7.64
CA ASP A 79 -7.72 -12.42 -8.19
C ASP A 79 -7.83 -11.26 -9.18
N HIS A 80 -8.94 -11.15 -9.90
CA HIS A 80 -9.19 -10.03 -10.79
C HIS A 80 -9.13 -8.69 -10.04
N TYR A 81 -9.80 -8.61 -8.89
CA TYR A 81 -9.81 -7.39 -8.08
C TYR A 81 -8.43 -7.08 -7.50
N LEU A 82 -7.73 -8.11 -7.02
CA LEU A 82 -6.38 -7.95 -6.49
C LEU A 82 -5.40 -7.44 -7.54
N GLN A 83 -5.54 -7.91 -8.79
CA GLN A 83 -4.60 -7.62 -9.87
C GLN A 83 -4.95 -6.38 -10.69
N HIS A 84 -6.18 -5.87 -10.61
CA HIS A 84 -6.63 -4.80 -11.50
C HIS A 84 -7.28 -3.61 -10.80
N ARG A 85 -7.76 -3.80 -9.56
CA ARG A 85 -8.54 -2.80 -8.87
C ARG A 85 -7.90 -2.26 -7.59
N LEU A 86 -7.01 -3.06 -7.01
CA LEU A 86 -6.30 -2.71 -5.79
C LEU A 86 -4.85 -2.38 -6.09
N PHE A 87 -4.35 -1.38 -5.40
CA PHE A 87 -2.95 -1.01 -5.33
C PHE A 87 -2.46 -1.23 -3.90
N TYR A 88 -1.19 -1.54 -3.77
CA TYR A 88 -0.58 -1.86 -2.49
C TYR A 88 0.64 -0.99 -2.28
N ASP A 89 1.09 -0.86 -1.06
CA ASP A 89 2.42 -0.35 -0.78
C ASP A 89 3.29 -1.38 -0.04
N CYS A 90 4.58 -1.12 -0.01
CA CYS A 90 5.56 -1.97 0.62
C CYS A 90 5.97 -1.50 2.03
N ALA A 91 5.25 -0.55 2.63
CA ALA A 91 5.45 -0.20 4.03
C ALA A 91 5.05 -1.35 4.98
N GLY A 92 5.15 -1.14 6.29
CA GLY A 92 4.74 -2.13 7.28
C GLY A 92 5.86 -2.97 7.88
N TRP A 93 7.08 -2.87 7.37
CA TRP A 93 8.25 -3.32 8.10
C TRP A 93 8.66 -2.19 9.04
N SER A 94 8.76 -2.40 10.33
CA SER A 94 8.91 -1.29 11.26
C SER A 94 10.13 -1.40 12.16
N GLY A 95 10.76 -0.26 12.37
CA GLY A 95 11.71 0.03 13.42
C GLY A 95 13.05 0.56 12.90
N PRO A 96 13.59 1.59 13.56
CA PRO A 96 14.88 2.20 13.21
C PRO A 96 16.06 1.23 13.33
N ASP A 97 15.87 0.16 14.09
CA ASP A 97 16.89 -0.89 14.32
C ASP A 97 16.76 -2.09 13.37
N TYR A 98 15.82 -2.02 12.41
CA TYR A 98 15.66 -3.10 11.44
C TYR A 98 16.51 -2.82 10.21
N ALA A 99 17.45 -3.72 9.96
CA ALA A 99 18.28 -3.66 8.77
C ALA A 99 17.43 -3.59 7.49
N ALA A 100 17.90 -2.83 6.51
CA ALA A 100 17.23 -2.67 5.21
C ALA A 100 16.96 -4.01 4.52
N GLU A 101 17.76 -5.04 4.80
CA GLU A 101 17.58 -6.41 4.32
C GLU A 101 16.25 -7.03 4.77
N ARG A 102 15.75 -6.72 5.96
CA ARG A 102 14.43 -7.18 6.42
C ARG A 102 13.30 -6.50 5.66
N GLY A 103 13.46 -5.22 5.34
CA GLY A 103 12.54 -4.53 4.45
C GLY A 103 12.53 -5.14 3.06
N ALA A 104 13.70 -5.48 2.50
CA ALA A 104 13.79 -6.19 1.24
C ALA A 104 13.14 -7.58 1.29
N GLU A 105 13.32 -8.33 2.38
CA GLU A 105 12.64 -9.61 2.57
C GLU A 105 11.11 -9.45 2.62
N TRP A 106 10.62 -8.41 3.28
CA TRP A 106 9.19 -8.06 3.29
C TRP A 106 8.66 -7.83 1.87
N VAL A 107 9.39 -7.05 1.06
CA VAL A 107 9.07 -6.82 -0.36
C VAL A 107 9.09 -8.11 -1.16
N ARG A 108 10.10 -8.96 -0.97
CA ARG A 108 10.22 -10.25 -1.65
C ARG A 108 9.02 -11.15 -1.40
N VAL A 109 8.58 -11.23 -0.14
CA VAL A 109 7.40 -12.02 0.25
C VAL A 109 6.12 -11.45 -0.37
N GLY A 110 5.93 -10.12 -0.32
CA GLY A 110 4.76 -9.47 -0.89
C GLY A 110 4.65 -9.65 -2.41
N LEU A 111 5.77 -9.55 -3.13
CA LEU A 111 5.83 -9.70 -4.58
C LEU A 111 5.74 -11.17 -5.07
N ALA A 112 5.78 -12.15 -4.19
CA ALA A 112 5.61 -13.55 -4.56
C ALA A 112 4.19 -13.84 -5.09
N GLU A 113 3.19 -13.12 -4.61
CA GLU A 113 1.77 -13.35 -4.96
C GLU A 113 1.07 -12.11 -5.52
N LEU A 114 1.58 -10.91 -5.25
CA LEU A 114 1.01 -9.66 -5.72
C LEU A 114 1.81 -9.10 -6.90
N PRO A 115 1.13 -8.56 -7.93
CA PRO A 115 1.83 -8.07 -9.12
C PRO A 115 2.61 -6.78 -8.82
N SER A 116 3.89 -6.75 -9.17
CA SER A 116 4.74 -5.57 -8.99
C SER A 116 4.20 -4.31 -9.68
N SER A 117 3.33 -4.48 -10.68
CA SER A 117 2.69 -3.39 -11.42
C SER A 117 1.61 -2.65 -10.63
N GLN A 118 1.26 -3.12 -9.44
CA GLN A 118 0.28 -2.51 -8.53
C GLN A 118 0.84 -2.23 -7.14
N VAL A 119 2.14 -2.45 -6.94
CA VAL A 119 2.81 -2.12 -5.69
C VAL A 119 3.54 -0.78 -5.83
N LEU A 120 3.37 0.08 -4.84
CA LEU A 120 4.05 1.36 -4.70
C LEU A 120 5.13 1.27 -3.63
N PHE A 121 6.20 2.02 -3.82
CA PHE A 121 7.17 2.20 -2.76
C PHE A 121 6.60 3.09 -1.66
N ALA A 122 6.78 2.69 -0.41
CA ALA A 122 6.41 3.47 0.75
C ALA A 122 7.29 3.10 1.96
N THR A 123 7.45 4.04 2.88
CA THR A 123 8.34 3.93 4.03
C THR A 123 7.63 3.99 5.37
N ASP A 124 6.33 4.31 5.35
CA ASP A 124 5.55 4.59 6.57
C ASP A 124 6.18 5.70 7.44
N TYR A 125 6.78 6.70 6.75
CA TYR A 125 7.33 7.88 7.41
C TYR A 125 6.21 8.70 8.10
N PRO A 126 6.40 9.18 9.31
CA PRO A 126 7.57 9.06 10.19
C PRO A 126 7.51 7.88 11.18
N GLN A 127 6.58 6.96 11.02
CA GLN A 127 6.35 5.86 11.97
C GLN A 127 7.48 4.81 11.93
N ALA A 128 7.80 4.30 10.75
CA ALA A 128 8.75 3.23 10.58
C ALA A 128 10.15 3.75 10.19
N VAL A 129 10.21 4.69 9.27
CA VAL A 129 11.46 5.30 8.77
C VAL A 129 11.50 6.76 9.20
N ARG A 130 12.61 7.20 9.77
CA ARG A 130 12.75 8.55 10.34
C ARG A 130 13.87 9.38 9.73
N GLN A 131 14.83 8.73 9.07
CA GLN A 131 16.02 9.37 8.54
C GLN A 131 16.21 9.03 7.06
N ASP A 132 16.80 9.94 6.31
CA ASP A 132 17.04 9.78 4.88
C ASP A 132 17.96 8.59 4.56
N GLU A 133 18.94 8.33 5.42
CA GLU A 133 19.88 7.21 5.28
C GLU A 133 19.15 5.86 5.33
N GLU A 134 18.13 5.75 6.16
CA GLU A 134 17.30 4.53 6.25
C GLU A 134 16.50 4.32 4.95
N VAL A 135 15.93 5.38 4.38
CA VAL A 135 15.25 5.33 3.08
C VAL A 135 16.22 4.89 1.99
N ILE A 136 17.40 5.51 1.94
CA ILE A 136 18.43 5.18 0.94
C ILE A 136 18.87 3.71 1.06
N ALA A 137 19.09 3.24 2.27
CA ALA A 137 19.47 1.85 2.52
C ALA A 137 18.35 0.88 2.07
N TYR A 138 17.09 1.21 2.37
CA TYR A 138 15.94 0.41 1.97
C TYR A 138 15.78 0.36 0.44
N VAL A 139 15.88 1.51 -0.25
CA VAL A 139 15.83 1.57 -1.72
C VAL A 139 16.93 0.70 -2.33
N LYS A 140 18.18 0.80 -1.83
CA LYS A 140 19.29 -0.04 -2.30
C LYS A 140 19.01 -1.53 -2.12
N ALA A 141 18.47 -1.93 -0.97
CA ALA A 141 18.14 -3.31 -0.67
C ALA A 141 17.03 -3.84 -1.60
N VAL A 142 15.97 -3.05 -1.84
CA VAL A 142 14.91 -3.37 -2.80
C VAL A 142 15.46 -3.49 -4.22
N CYS A 143 16.35 -2.60 -4.64
CA CYS A 143 17.03 -2.68 -5.94
C CYS A 143 17.82 -3.99 -6.10
N GLY A 144 18.38 -4.52 -5.02
CA GLY A 144 19.10 -5.78 -4.99
C GLY A 144 18.24 -7.02 -5.27
N LEU A 145 16.92 -6.94 -5.11
CA LEU A 145 15.99 -8.03 -5.38
C LEU A 145 15.73 -8.30 -6.88
N GLY A 146 16.22 -7.42 -7.76
CA GLY A 146 16.10 -7.59 -9.20
C GLY A 146 15.06 -6.68 -9.87
N SER A 147 14.87 -6.88 -11.18
CA SER A 147 14.08 -5.98 -12.03
C SER A 147 12.58 -5.92 -11.65
N GLY A 148 12.02 -7.01 -11.17
CA GLY A 148 10.63 -7.06 -10.72
C GLY A 148 10.37 -6.14 -9.52
N ALA A 149 11.27 -6.16 -8.54
CA ALA A 149 11.17 -5.31 -7.36
C ALA A 149 11.50 -3.83 -7.68
N ARG A 150 12.42 -3.56 -8.60
CA ARG A 150 12.72 -2.18 -9.03
C ARG A 150 11.52 -1.44 -9.58
N LYS A 151 10.56 -2.14 -10.19
CA LYS A 151 9.33 -1.53 -10.73
C LYS A 151 8.48 -0.83 -9.68
N ILE A 152 8.58 -1.22 -8.41
CA ILE A 152 7.83 -0.55 -7.34
C ILE A 152 8.38 0.84 -7.02
N LEU A 153 9.63 1.12 -7.39
CA LEU A 153 10.27 2.41 -7.21
C LEU A 153 9.92 3.42 -8.33
N ASP A 154 9.34 2.94 -9.43
CA ASP A 154 8.93 3.79 -10.53
C ASP A 154 7.63 4.53 -10.22
N ASP A 155 7.51 5.75 -10.72
CA ASP A 155 6.28 6.55 -10.61
C ASP A 155 5.12 5.99 -11.46
N ALA A 156 5.39 5.07 -12.37
CA ALA A 156 4.41 4.49 -13.28
C ALA A 156 3.23 3.83 -12.55
N ASN A 157 3.48 3.17 -11.42
CA ASN A 157 2.40 2.58 -10.62
C ASN A 157 1.57 3.65 -9.91
N ALA A 158 2.24 4.68 -9.35
CA ALA A 158 1.57 5.81 -8.73
C ALA A 158 0.71 6.59 -9.73
N GLN A 159 1.16 6.75 -10.98
CA GLN A 159 0.40 7.40 -12.05
C GLN A 159 -0.87 6.61 -12.44
N LYS A 160 -0.86 5.29 -12.32
CA LYS A 160 -2.06 4.47 -12.54
C LYS A 160 -3.12 4.71 -11.46
N LEU A 161 -2.67 4.93 -10.22
CA LEU A 161 -3.55 5.13 -9.07
C LEU A 161 -4.04 6.58 -8.98
N ILE A 162 -3.13 7.54 -9.15
CA ILE A 162 -3.42 8.97 -8.94
C ILE A 162 -3.52 9.66 -10.31
N PRO A 163 -4.71 10.06 -10.73
CA PRO A 163 -4.89 10.80 -11.98
C PRO A 163 -4.06 12.10 -12.00
N ASN A 164 -3.45 12.39 -13.14
CA ASN A 164 -2.68 13.62 -13.39
C ASN A 164 -1.53 13.84 -12.39
N LEU A 165 -0.95 12.77 -11.86
CA LEU A 165 0.14 12.86 -10.87
C LEU A 165 1.31 13.73 -11.38
N LYS A 166 1.73 13.54 -12.62
CA LYS A 166 2.85 14.32 -13.21
C LYS A 166 2.56 15.81 -13.23
N GLU A 167 1.36 16.20 -13.64
CA GLU A 167 0.93 17.59 -13.66
C GLU A 167 0.82 18.18 -12.25
N ARG A 168 0.34 17.38 -11.31
CA ARG A 168 0.28 17.78 -9.90
C ARG A 168 1.66 17.97 -9.30
N LEU A 169 2.61 17.08 -9.57
CA LEU A 169 3.99 17.20 -9.12
C LEU A 169 4.71 18.38 -9.77
N ALA A 170 4.47 18.68 -11.03
CA ALA A 170 5.06 19.84 -11.70
C ALA A 170 4.63 21.20 -11.09
N ARG A 171 3.51 21.23 -10.35
CA ARG A 171 3.04 22.40 -9.61
C ARG A 171 3.69 22.56 -8.23
N VAL A 172 4.42 21.54 -7.76
CA VAL A 172 5.12 21.57 -6.48
C VAL A 172 6.52 22.13 -6.73
N GLN A 173 6.77 23.37 -6.28
CA GLN A 173 8.10 23.96 -6.30
C GLN A 173 8.80 23.69 -4.98
N LEU A 174 9.88 22.90 -5.02
CA LEU A 174 10.78 22.71 -3.89
C LEU A 174 11.81 23.86 -3.92
N HIS A 175 11.70 24.80 -2.99
CA HIS A 175 12.75 25.80 -2.77
C HIS A 175 13.86 25.21 -1.91
N ALA A 176 14.90 24.71 -2.55
CA ALA A 176 16.12 24.29 -1.86
C ALA A 176 16.78 25.54 -1.23
N GLY A 177 16.70 25.67 0.06
CA GLY A 177 17.39 26.72 0.81
C GLY A 177 16.67 27.30 2.02
N ASN A 178 15.34 27.27 2.06
CA ASN A 178 14.59 27.89 3.16
C ASN A 178 13.65 26.97 3.92
N GLY A 179 13.73 25.65 3.72
CA GLY A 179 12.90 24.68 4.48
C GLY A 179 11.38 24.79 4.27
N VAL A 180 10.93 25.57 3.28
CA VAL A 180 9.51 25.81 3.04
C VAL A 180 9.07 25.11 1.76
N LEU A 181 8.16 24.16 1.89
CA LEU A 181 7.45 23.55 0.77
C LEU A 181 6.28 24.47 0.40
N GLN A 182 6.37 25.18 -0.73
CA GLN A 182 5.25 25.94 -1.26
C GLN A 182 4.45 25.08 -2.24
N LEU A 183 3.22 24.75 -1.86
CA LEU A 183 2.23 24.18 -2.77
C LEU A 183 1.51 25.35 -3.47
N ALA A 184 1.71 25.50 -4.76
CA ALA A 184 0.91 26.41 -5.56
C ALA A 184 -0.51 25.83 -5.70
N GLY A 185 -1.44 26.30 -4.86
CA GLY A 185 -2.87 26.02 -5.00
C GLY A 185 -3.49 26.89 -6.11
N GLU A 186 -4.62 26.49 -6.64
CA GLU A 186 -5.36 27.19 -7.69
C GLU A 186 -5.82 28.62 -7.31
N GLN A 187 -5.56 29.07 -6.08
CA GLN A 187 -5.95 30.40 -5.56
C GLN A 187 -4.84 31.14 -4.82
N GLY A 188 -3.58 30.89 -5.11
CA GLY A 188 -2.49 31.79 -4.65
C GLY A 188 -2.36 32.03 -3.14
N ALA A 189 -2.91 31.21 -2.28
CA ALA A 189 -2.74 31.33 -0.83
C ALA A 189 -1.52 30.56 -0.38
N ALA A 190 -0.47 31.25 0.02
CA ALA A 190 0.70 30.68 0.65
C ALA A 190 0.34 30.24 2.09
N ILE A 191 0.46 28.95 2.39
CA ILE A 191 0.41 28.46 3.75
C ILE A 191 1.85 28.44 4.26
N SER A 192 2.25 29.47 5.00
CA SER A 192 3.49 29.46 5.74
C SER A 192 3.25 28.88 7.12
N THR A 193 3.80 27.74 7.43
CA THR A 193 3.95 27.28 8.81
C THR A 193 5.31 27.74 9.32
N PRO A 194 5.37 28.59 10.36
CA PRO A 194 6.65 28.89 10.97
C PRO A 194 7.13 27.68 11.76
N VAL A 195 8.34 27.25 11.51
CA VAL A 195 9.06 26.33 12.40
C VAL A 195 9.49 27.15 13.61
N ASP A 196 8.89 26.90 14.77
CA ASP A 196 9.31 27.49 16.03
C ASP A 196 10.63 26.83 16.49
N GLU A 197 11.70 27.57 16.39
CA GLU A 197 13.04 27.19 16.89
C GLU A 197 13.17 27.51 18.40
N SER A 198 12.28 27.03 19.23
CA SER A 198 12.47 27.14 20.66
C SER A 198 11.82 25.99 21.42
N GLN A 199 12.58 24.88 21.56
CA GLN A 199 12.84 24.15 22.83
C GLN A 199 13.72 22.95 22.58
#